data_621d74717b13f8d7ba3f3eec519bd379
#
_entry.id   621d74717b13f8d7ba3f3eec519bd379
#
_cell.length_a   1.000
_cell.length_b   1.000
_cell.length_c   1.000
_cell.angle_alpha   90.00
_cell.angle_beta   90.00
_cell.angle_gamma   90.00
#
_symmetry.space_group_name_H-M   'P 1'
#
loop_
_entity.id
_entity.type
_entity.pdbx_description
1 polymer ?
#
loop_
_entity_poly.entity_id
_entity_poly.type
_entity_poly.pdbx_seq_one_letter_code
_entity_poly.pdbx_strand_id
1 'polypeptide(L)'
;MGDATFDFDGETVIVTGGSSGIGRATAVAFGEAGATVVVADIREAPKDLDAEVATHELIRERGGTAEYVETDVSDPDDVESVVAAARELGGVDVMVNNAALFAGGGIRDLDVDDFDAMLRVNARGVMLGTQVAANDMLDRDEPGCIVNTASISSTYAQYGQVGYDATKGAVRMLTRGAALDLAETGVRVNAVAPGQIATEFLEGWTEEAQESVDSDGFLKDIPMGRAGTPADVAPVICYLASDAAGYTTGELLHVDGGWHVC
;
A
#
# COMPACT_ATOMS: atom_id res chain seq x y z
N MET A 1 -26.54 2.41 4.33
CA MET A 1 -25.50 3.14 3.58
C MET A 1 -25.38 2.45 2.23
N GLY A 2 -25.04 3.17 1.16
CA GLY A 2 -24.79 2.52 -0.14
C GLY A 2 -23.40 1.87 -0.16
N ASP A 3 -23.28 0.76 -0.91
CA ASP A 3 -22.00 0.11 -1.15
C ASP A 3 -21.33 0.76 -2.37
N ALA A 4 -20.01 0.93 -2.32
CA ALA A 4 -19.23 1.31 -3.49
C ALA A 4 -18.89 0.05 -4.27
N THR A 5 -19.13 0.08 -5.58
CA THR A 5 -18.71 -0.98 -6.50
C THR A 5 -17.69 -0.40 -7.48
N PHE A 6 -16.64 -1.15 -7.72
CA PHE A 6 -15.58 -0.81 -8.68
C PHE A 6 -15.59 -1.84 -9.81
N ASP A 7 -15.16 -1.43 -10.98
CA ASP A 7 -14.99 -2.29 -12.14
C ASP A 7 -13.59 -2.06 -12.69
N PHE A 8 -12.77 -3.11 -12.65
CA PHE A 8 -11.40 -3.16 -13.16
C PHE A 8 -11.23 -4.30 -14.16
N ASP A 9 -12.33 -4.69 -14.85
CA ASP A 9 -12.27 -5.77 -15.84
C ASP A 9 -11.32 -5.39 -16.99
N GLY A 10 -10.38 -6.28 -17.27
CA GLY A 10 -9.34 -6.07 -18.28
C GLY A 10 -8.11 -5.30 -17.80
N GLU A 11 -8.10 -4.79 -16.57
CA GLU A 11 -6.94 -4.09 -16.00
C GLU A 11 -6.01 -5.06 -15.26
N THR A 12 -4.70 -4.78 -15.31
CA THR A 12 -3.66 -5.50 -14.57
C THR A 12 -3.15 -4.65 -13.42
N VAL A 13 -3.24 -5.20 -12.21
CA VAL A 13 -2.92 -4.52 -10.95
C VAL A 13 -1.77 -5.23 -10.24
N ILE A 14 -0.69 -4.51 -9.95
CA ILE A 14 0.40 -4.99 -9.09
C ILE A 14 0.16 -4.49 -7.67
N VAL A 15 0.22 -5.40 -6.67
CA VAL A 15 0.16 -5.04 -5.24
C VAL A 15 1.40 -5.55 -4.53
N THR A 16 2.30 -4.64 -4.12
CA THR A 16 3.47 -5.01 -3.33
C THR A 16 3.11 -5.19 -1.86
N GLY A 17 3.75 -6.16 -1.18
CA GLY A 17 3.32 -6.58 0.16
C GLY A 17 1.90 -7.18 0.13
N GLY A 18 1.54 -7.81 -1.01
CA GLY A 18 0.20 -8.27 -1.30
C GLY A 18 -0.20 -9.57 -0.61
N SER A 19 0.71 -10.23 0.10
CA SER A 19 0.40 -11.50 0.77
C SER A 19 -0.30 -11.35 2.12
N SER A 20 -0.26 -10.17 2.75
CA SER A 20 -0.80 -9.96 4.10
C SER A 20 -1.43 -8.58 4.30
N GLY A 21 -2.24 -8.45 5.34
CA GLY A 21 -2.75 -7.18 5.86
C GLY A 21 -3.47 -6.31 4.82
N ILE A 22 -3.10 -5.04 4.76
CA ILE A 22 -3.69 -4.07 3.82
C ILE A 22 -3.46 -4.50 2.37
N GLY A 23 -2.25 -4.98 2.04
CA GLY A 23 -1.91 -5.45 0.70
C GLY A 23 -2.80 -6.62 0.26
N ARG A 24 -2.96 -7.63 1.13
CA ARG A 24 -3.86 -8.76 0.88
C ARG A 24 -5.30 -8.31 0.64
N ALA A 25 -5.84 -7.49 1.55
CA ALA A 25 -7.21 -6.99 1.40
C ALA A 25 -7.39 -6.18 0.10
N THR A 26 -6.39 -5.39 -0.28
CA THR A 26 -6.36 -4.61 -1.52
C THR A 26 -6.32 -5.53 -2.75
N ALA A 27 -5.43 -6.51 -2.77
CA ALA A 27 -5.32 -7.48 -3.87
C ALA A 27 -6.63 -8.24 -4.08
N VAL A 28 -7.26 -8.71 -2.99
CA VAL A 28 -8.56 -9.38 -3.03
C VAL A 28 -9.65 -8.45 -3.56
N ALA A 29 -9.70 -7.19 -3.12
CA ALA A 29 -10.70 -6.22 -3.57
C ALA A 29 -10.57 -5.93 -5.09
N PHE A 30 -9.37 -5.80 -5.62
CA PHE A 30 -9.15 -5.66 -7.07
C PHE A 30 -9.56 -6.93 -7.83
N GLY A 31 -9.21 -8.12 -7.32
CA GLY A 31 -9.62 -9.38 -7.94
C GLY A 31 -11.14 -9.57 -7.97
N GLU A 32 -11.85 -9.18 -6.90
CA GLU A 32 -13.32 -9.19 -6.84
C GLU A 32 -13.95 -8.15 -7.78
N ALA A 33 -13.21 -7.09 -8.11
CA ALA A 33 -13.62 -6.06 -9.07
C ALA A 33 -13.22 -6.38 -10.53
N GLY A 34 -12.73 -7.59 -10.82
CA GLY A 34 -12.45 -8.08 -12.18
C GLY A 34 -11.01 -7.91 -12.65
N ALA A 35 -10.13 -7.28 -11.88
CA ALA A 35 -8.74 -7.11 -12.27
C ALA A 35 -7.96 -8.43 -12.34
N THR A 36 -6.96 -8.49 -13.22
CA THR A 36 -5.87 -9.44 -13.14
C THR A 36 -4.84 -8.93 -12.11
N VAL A 37 -4.62 -9.67 -11.02
CA VAL A 37 -3.81 -9.20 -9.90
C VAL A 37 -2.46 -9.91 -9.84
N VAL A 38 -1.38 -9.15 -9.83
CA VAL A 38 -0.02 -9.63 -9.52
C VAL A 38 0.26 -9.33 -8.04
N VAL A 39 0.29 -10.39 -7.24
CA VAL A 39 0.61 -10.35 -5.82
C VAL A 39 2.13 -10.40 -5.67
N ALA A 40 2.75 -9.28 -5.38
CA ALA A 40 4.20 -9.14 -5.23
C ALA A 40 4.59 -9.09 -3.76
N ASP A 41 5.36 -10.06 -3.26
CA ASP A 41 5.78 -10.12 -1.85
C ASP A 41 7.04 -10.96 -1.71
N ILE A 42 7.80 -10.76 -0.65
CA ILE A 42 8.96 -11.60 -0.30
C ILE A 42 8.55 -13.00 0.20
N ARG A 43 7.27 -13.21 0.46
CA ARG A 43 6.70 -14.49 0.89
C ARG A 43 5.33 -14.69 0.28
N GLU A 44 5.02 -15.90 -0.10
CA GLU A 44 3.72 -16.29 -0.63
C GLU A 44 2.67 -16.45 0.48
N ALA A 45 3.08 -17.08 1.60
CA ALA A 45 2.20 -17.36 2.73
C ALA A 45 1.82 -16.08 3.50
N PRO A 46 0.54 -15.88 3.84
CA PRO A 46 0.10 -14.75 4.63
C PRO A 46 0.64 -14.79 6.07
N LYS A 47 0.77 -13.62 6.68
CA LYS A 47 1.04 -13.45 8.11
C LYS A 47 -0.25 -13.36 8.94
N ASP A 48 -1.35 -13.02 8.30
CA ASP A 48 -2.65 -12.81 8.95
C ASP A 48 -3.08 -14.07 9.68
N LEU A 49 -3.47 -13.94 10.96
CA LEU A 49 -3.74 -15.07 11.87
C LEU A 49 -4.87 -15.99 11.36
N ASP A 50 -5.84 -15.42 10.67
CA ASP A 50 -7.03 -16.13 10.16
C ASP A 50 -6.89 -16.57 8.69
N ALA A 51 -5.71 -16.40 8.07
CA ALA A 51 -5.52 -16.70 6.67
C ALA A 51 -4.70 -17.99 6.46
N GLU A 52 -5.35 -19.02 5.95
CA GLU A 52 -4.72 -20.31 5.63
C GLU A 52 -4.30 -20.41 4.14
N VAL A 53 -4.92 -19.61 3.26
CA VAL A 53 -4.75 -19.69 1.81
C VAL A 53 -3.97 -18.46 1.31
N ALA A 54 -3.03 -18.68 0.39
CA ALA A 54 -2.28 -17.58 -0.22
C ALA A 54 -3.21 -16.59 -0.96
N THR A 55 -2.83 -15.32 -1.03
CA THR A 55 -3.70 -14.26 -1.57
C THR A 55 -4.14 -14.53 -3.01
N HIS A 56 -3.21 -14.92 -3.89
CA HIS A 56 -3.50 -15.21 -5.28
C HIS A 56 -4.37 -16.46 -5.45
N GLU A 57 -4.23 -17.46 -4.58
CA GLU A 57 -5.09 -18.64 -4.57
C GLU A 57 -6.50 -18.27 -4.12
N LEU A 58 -6.64 -17.45 -3.07
CA LEU A 58 -7.93 -16.96 -2.60
C LEU A 58 -8.68 -16.17 -3.70
N ILE A 59 -7.97 -15.33 -4.45
CA ILE A 59 -8.57 -14.59 -5.58
C ILE A 59 -9.08 -15.57 -6.65
N ARG A 60 -8.30 -16.59 -6.99
CA ARG A 60 -8.70 -17.64 -7.95
C ARG A 60 -9.88 -18.47 -7.47
N GLU A 61 -9.92 -18.85 -6.19
CA GLU A 61 -11.05 -19.55 -5.57
C GLU A 61 -12.36 -18.76 -5.64
N ARG A 62 -12.25 -17.41 -5.63
CA ARG A 62 -13.38 -16.48 -5.78
C ARG A 62 -13.73 -16.16 -7.24
N GLY A 63 -13.04 -16.81 -8.19
CA GLY A 63 -13.31 -16.68 -9.62
C GLY A 63 -12.57 -15.57 -10.33
N GLY A 64 -11.65 -14.87 -9.65
CA GLY A 64 -10.76 -13.86 -10.22
C GLY A 64 -9.50 -14.46 -10.86
N THR A 65 -8.67 -13.59 -11.40
CA THR A 65 -7.35 -13.92 -11.98
C THR A 65 -6.25 -13.30 -11.14
N ALA A 66 -5.30 -14.11 -10.69
CA ALA A 66 -4.15 -13.59 -9.96
C ALA A 66 -2.94 -14.52 -10.10
N GLU A 67 -1.75 -13.96 -9.94
CA GLU A 67 -0.49 -14.72 -9.80
C GLU A 67 0.35 -14.15 -8.66
N TYR A 68 1.25 -14.96 -8.13
CA TYR A 68 2.25 -14.56 -7.16
C TYR A 68 3.61 -14.43 -7.83
N VAL A 69 4.31 -13.33 -7.51
CA VAL A 69 5.70 -13.10 -7.93
C VAL A 69 6.51 -12.76 -6.68
N GLU A 70 7.51 -13.60 -6.36
CA GLU A 70 8.44 -13.30 -5.25
C GLU A 70 9.19 -12.00 -5.58
N THR A 71 9.10 -11.02 -4.67
CA THR A 71 9.59 -9.66 -4.92
C THR A 71 10.10 -9.02 -3.64
N ASP A 72 11.38 -8.73 -3.56
CA ASP A 72 11.95 -7.79 -2.60
C ASP A 72 11.96 -6.38 -3.22
N VAL A 73 11.07 -5.51 -2.78
CA VAL A 73 10.98 -4.13 -3.30
C VAL A 73 12.25 -3.29 -3.06
N SER A 74 13.16 -3.77 -2.22
CA SER A 74 14.48 -3.15 -2.04
C SER A 74 15.50 -3.56 -3.10
N ASP A 75 15.20 -4.58 -3.91
CA ASP A 75 16.02 -5.00 -5.04
C ASP A 75 15.43 -4.46 -6.36
N PRO A 76 16.18 -3.63 -7.13
CA PRO A 76 15.70 -3.11 -8.41
C PRO A 76 15.37 -4.19 -9.44
N ASP A 77 16.14 -5.30 -9.48
CA ASP A 77 15.95 -6.37 -10.45
C ASP A 77 14.63 -7.11 -10.18
N ASP A 78 14.25 -7.28 -8.90
CA ASP A 78 12.97 -7.86 -8.52
C ASP A 78 11.80 -6.94 -8.91
N VAL A 79 11.93 -5.62 -8.70
CA VAL A 79 10.90 -4.64 -9.09
C VAL A 79 10.73 -4.59 -10.62
N GLU A 80 11.82 -4.68 -11.39
CA GLU A 80 11.73 -4.80 -12.84
C GLU A 80 11.07 -6.12 -13.27
N SER A 81 11.37 -7.22 -12.57
CA SER A 81 10.83 -8.54 -12.87
C SER A 81 9.32 -8.64 -12.64
N VAL A 82 8.79 -8.02 -11.56
CA VAL A 82 7.34 -8.02 -11.32
C VAL A 82 6.58 -7.20 -12.37
N VAL A 83 7.14 -6.09 -12.84
CA VAL A 83 6.55 -5.32 -13.95
C VAL A 83 6.66 -6.08 -15.28
N ALA A 84 7.77 -6.81 -15.50
CA ALA A 84 7.90 -7.68 -16.67
C ALA A 84 6.84 -8.81 -16.68
N ALA A 85 6.53 -9.41 -15.52
CA ALA A 85 5.43 -10.36 -15.40
C ALA A 85 4.07 -9.72 -15.75
N ALA A 86 3.79 -8.52 -15.26
CA ALA A 86 2.57 -7.80 -15.62
C ALA A 86 2.47 -7.47 -17.12
N ARG A 87 3.59 -7.24 -17.82
CA ARG A 87 3.61 -7.03 -19.28
C ARG A 87 3.08 -8.23 -20.05
N GLU A 88 3.34 -9.45 -19.59
CA GLU A 88 2.78 -10.67 -20.20
C GLU A 88 1.26 -10.77 -20.01
N LEU A 89 0.68 -9.98 -19.11
CA LEU A 89 -0.74 -9.92 -18.79
C LEU A 89 -1.44 -8.67 -19.39
N GLY A 90 -0.74 -7.87 -20.18
CA GLY A 90 -1.28 -6.66 -20.83
C GLY A 90 -0.58 -5.37 -20.46
N GLY A 91 0.28 -5.37 -19.46
CA GLY A 91 0.98 -4.20 -18.93
C GLY A 91 0.46 -3.79 -17.55
N VAL A 92 1.03 -2.77 -16.96
CA VAL A 92 0.62 -2.27 -15.64
C VAL A 92 -0.40 -1.14 -15.79
N ASP A 93 -1.64 -1.34 -15.36
CA ASP A 93 -2.65 -0.29 -15.31
C ASP A 93 -2.72 0.37 -13.93
N VAL A 94 -2.53 -0.43 -12.87
CA VAL A 94 -2.47 0.07 -11.50
C VAL A 94 -1.27 -0.52 -10.75
N MET A 95 -0.47 0.37 -10.13
CA MET A 95 0.61 -0.01 -9.21
C MET A 95 0.26 0.40 -7.78
N VAL A 96 0.15 -0.56 -6.86
CA VAL A 96 -0.02 -0.31 -5.43
C VAL A 96 1.30 -0.58 -4.70
N ASN A 97 2.02 0.49 -4.34
CA ASN A 97 3.22 0.41 -3.52
C ASN A 97 2.83 0.33 -2.04
N ASN A 98 2.63 -0.90 -1.54
CA ASN A 98 2.18 -1.12 -0.17
C ASN A 98 3.23 -1.81 0.72
N ALA A 99 4.18 -2.55 0.17
CA ALA A 99 5.24 -3.19 0.95
C ALA A 99 5.94 -2.21 1.88
N ALA A 100 6.14 -2.59 3.13
CA ALA A 100 6.78 -1.76 4.13
C ALA A 100 7.48 -2.60 5.21
N LEU A 101 8.47 -1.96 5.85
CA LEU A 101 9.20 -2.46 7.01
C LEU A 101 9.08 -1.45 8.14
N PHE A 102 8.96 -1.95 9.37
CA PHE A 102 8.98 -1.15 10.58
C PHE A 102 10.09 -1.64 11.52
N ALA A 103 10.86 -0.70 12.03
CA ALA A 103 11.72 -0.88 13.19
C ALA A 103 11.51 0.29 14.15
N GLY A 104 11.19 -0.01 15.40
CA GLY A 104 11.02 0.99 16.46
C GLY A 104 12.37 1.57 16.88
N GLY A 105 12.34 2.77 17.45
CA GLY A 105 13.53 3.43 18.02
C GLY A 105 13.34 4.95 18.10
N GLY A 106 13.68 5.52 19.25
CA GLY A 106 13.81 6.96 19.41
C GLY A 106 15.08 7.49 18.77
N ILE A 107 15.20 8.81 18.61
CA ILE A 107 16.39 9.44 17.97
C ILE A 107 17.73 9.10 18.66
N ARG A 108 17.70 8.68 19.90
CA ARG A 108 18.92 8.34 20.66
C ARG A 108 19.34 6.88 20.53
N ASP A 109 18.38 6.00 20.18
CA ASP A 109 18.54 4.55 20.31
C ASP A 109 18.20 3.80 19.01
N LEU A 110 17.75 4.52 17.95
CA LEU A 110 17.49 3.93 16.64
C LEU A 110 18.78 3.38 16.04
N ASP A 111 18.78 2.11 15.69
CA ASP A 111 19.89 1.48 14.99
C ASP A 111 19.98 2.00 13.55
N VAL A 112 21.21 2.26 13.09
CA VAL A 112 21.46 2.80 11.74
C VAL A 112 21.14 1.77 10.65
N ASP A 113 21.44 0.49 10.90
CA ASP A 113 21.15 -0.58 9.95
C ASP A 113 19.63 -0.79 9.79
N ASP A 114 18.86 -0.66 10.88
CA ASP A 114 17.40 -0.66 10.86
C ASP A 114 16.83 0.53 10.08
N PHE A 115 17.41 1.72 10.31
CA PHE A 115 17.01 2.92 9.56
C PHE A 115 17.28 2.77 8.06
N ASP A 116 18.47 2.27 7.70
CA ASP A 116 18.86 2.03 6.32
C ASP A 116 17.98 0.96 5.66
N ALA A 117 17.61 -0.10 6.40
CA ALA A 117 16.68 -1.11 5.91
C ALA A 117 15.29 -0.51 5.65
N MET A 118 14.75 0.29 6.57
CA MET A 118 13.48 1.01 6.36
C MET A 118 13.54 1.97 5.18
N LEU A 119 14.63 2.71 4.99
CA LEU A 119 14.78 3.59 3.81
C LEU A 119 14.80 2.81 2.50
N ARG A 120 15.48 1.66 2.47
CA ARG A 120 15.53 0.81 1.27
C ARG A 120 14.16 0.28 0.89
N VAL A 121 13.39 -0.22 1.85
CA VAL A 121 12.05 -0.79 1.60
C VAL A 121 11.02 0.33 1.40
N ASN A 122 10.85 1.20 2.40
CA ASN A 122 9.69 2.10 2.47
C ASN A 122 9.79 3.33 1.56
N ALA A 123 11.00 3.81 1.27
CA ALA A 123 11.21 5.01 0.45
C ALA A 123 11.75 4.65 -0.93
N ARG A 124 12.88 3.94 -0.99
CA ARG A 124 13.49 3.55 -2.26
C ARG A 124 12.62 2.55 -3.02
N GLY A 125 12.04 1.56 -2.34
CA GLY A 125 11.13 0.59 -2.96
C GLY A 125 9.90 1.26 -3.58
N VAL A 126 9.29 2.22 -2.89
CA VAL A 126 8.18 3.03 -3.43
C VAL A 126 8.62 3.85 -4.65
N MET A 127 9.82 4.44 -4.60
CA MET A 127 10.36 5.19 -5.74
C MET A 127 10.59 4.26 -6.94
N LEU A 128 11.19 3.10 -6.75
CA LEU A 128 11.44 2.12 -7.80
C LEU A 128 10.13 1.62 -8.42
N GLY A 129 9.17 1.18 -7.60
CA GLY A 129 7.86 0.73 -8.08
C GLY A 129 7.12 1.81 -8.85
N THR A 130 7.15 3.07 -8.36
CA THR A 130 6.58 4.21 -9.07
C THR A 130 7.25 4.44 -10.42
N GLN A 131 8.59 4.40 -10.47
CA GLN A 131 9.36 4.65 -11.69
C GLN A 131 9.15 3.57 -12.75
N VAL A 132 9.24 2.29 -12.37
CA VAL A 132 9.14 1.18 -13.34
C VAL A 132 7.72 1.06 -13.87
N ALA A 133 6.68 1.20 -13.00
CA ALA A 133 5.30 1.20 -13.44
C ALA A 133 4.97 2.40 -14.35
N ALA A 134 5.40 3.61 -13.98
CA ALA A 134 5.20 4.79 -14.82
C ALA A 134 5.87 4.63 -16.20
N ASN A 135 7.10 4.09 -16.25
CA ASN A 135 7.77 3.83 -17.52
C ASN A 135 7.00 2.82 -18.38
N ASP A 136 6.45 1.74 -17.77
CA ASP A 136 5.63 0.79 -18.51
C ASP A 136 4.38 1.43 -19.10
N MET A 137 3.65 2.24 -18.31
CA MET A 137 2.47 2.98 -18.77
C MET A 137 2.83 3.94 -19.94
N LEU A 138 3.91 4.70 -19.79
CA LEU A 138 4.38 5.65 -20.82
C LEU A 138 4.86 4.95 -22.09
N ASP A 139 5.59 3.83 -21.98
CA ASP A 139 6.07 3.08 -23.14
C ASP A 139 4.92 2.45 -23.95
N ARG A 140 3.78 2.18 -23.29
CA ARG A 140 2.54 1.70 -23.93
C ARG A 140 1.66 2.83 -24.47
N ASP A 141 1.97 4.10 -24.13
CA ASP A 141 1.11 5.27 -24.39
C ASP A 141 -0.30 5.13 -23.79
N GLU A 142 -0.37 4.51 -22.59
CA GLU A 142 -1.61 4.23 -21.87
C GLU A 142 -1.66 5.04 -20.57
N PRO A 143 -2.85 5.54 -20.17
CA PRO A 143 -3.02 6.13 -18.86
C PRO A 143 -2.87 5.06 -17.77
N GLY A 144 -2.64 5.48 -16.52
CA GLY A 144 -2.57 4.54 -15.42
C GLY A 144 -2.65 5.22 -14.07
N CYS A 145 -2.57 4.40 -13.02
CA CYS A 145 -2.63 4.90 -11.66
C CYS A 145 -1.60 4.26 -10.73
N ILE A 146 -1.00 5.08 -9.89
CA ILE A 146 -0.08 4.62 -8.84
C ILE A 146 -0.65 5.06 -7.50
N VAL A 147 -0.83 4.10 -6.57
CA VAL A 147 -1.29 4.37 -5.20
C VAL A 147 -0.22 3.93 -4.21
N ASN A 148 0.29 4.87 -3.44
CA ASN A 148 1.32 4.62 -2.43
C ASN A 148 0.68 4.47 -1.04
N THR A 149 1.06 3.44 -0.29
CA THR A 149 0.67 3.30 1.12
C THR A 149 1.65 4.09 1.99
N ALA A 150 1.23 5.31 2.33
CA ALA A 150 1.91 6.19 3.26
C ALA A 150 1.55 5.81 4.72
N SER A 151 1.27 6.78 5.59
CA SER A 151 0.83 6.63 6.98
C SER A 151 0.42 7.98 7.54
N ILE A 152 -0.31 8.03 8.66
CA ILE A 152 -0.41 9.22 9.50
C ILE A 152 0.99 9.76 9.85
N SER A 153 1.98 8.90 9.99
CA SER A 153 3.40 9.23 10.17
C SER A 153 4.01 10.08 9.05
N SER A 154 3.36 10.16 7.90
CA SER A 154 3.79 11.06 6.80
C SER A 154 3.58 12.55 7.12
N THR A 155 2.82 12.85 8.16
CA THR A 155 2.43 14.21 8.55
C THR A 155 2.68 14.47 10.03
N TYR A 156 2.52 13.47 10.88
CA TYR A 156 2.58 13.57 12.33
C TYR A 156 3.64 12.65 12.89
N ALA A 157 4.56 13.19 13.69
CA ALA A 157 5.55 12.38 14.38
C ALA A 157 4.92 11.62 15.54
N GLN A 158 5.38 10.41 15.78
CA GLN A 158 4.95 9.58 16.90
C GLN A 158 6.16 9.14 17.74
N TYR A 159 5.93 8.85 19.01
CA TYR A 159 7.01 8.43 19.90
C TYR A 159 7.61 7.08 19.47
N GLY A 160 8.95 6.98 19.56
CA GLY A 160 9.67 5.72 19.35
C GLY A 160 9.70 5.21 17.90
N GLN A 161 9.39 6.05 16.89
CA GLN A 161 9.39 5.64 15.49
C GLN A 161 9.93 6.69 14.52
N VAL A 162 10.91 7.49 14.96
CA VAL A 162 11.47 8.58 14.17
C VAL A 162 11.97 8.15 12.79
N GLY A 163 12.54 6.94 12.67
CA GLY A 163 12.99 6.38 11.39
C GLY A 163 11.83 6.07 10.45
N TYR A 164 10.79 5.44 10.96
CA TYR A 164 9.59 5.15 10.19
C TYR A 164 8.88 6.42 9.73
N ASP A 165 8.71 7.41 10.63
CA ASP A 165 8.13 8.72 10.30
C ASP A 165 8.89 9.40 9.15
N ALA A 166 10.22 9.35 9.18
CA ALA A 166 11.07 9.89 8.11
C ALA A 166 10.82 9.19 6.76
N THR A 167 10.72 7.85 6.76
CA THR A 167 10.45 7.10 5.52
C THR A 167 9.05 7.39 4.97
N LYS A 168 8.03 7.49 5.82
CA LYS A 168 6.66 7.79 5.39
C LYS A 168 6.49 9.26 4.98
N GLY A 169 7.26 10.19 5.57
CA GLY A 169 7.41 11.56 5.07
C GLY A 169 7.99 11.60 3.66
N ALA A 170 8.98 10.75 3.37
CA ALA A 170 9.54 10.61 2.02
C ALA A 170 8.49 10.10 1.02
N VAL A 171 7.67 9.08 1.37
CA VAL A 171 6.58 8.58 0.51
C VAL A 171 5.60 9.70 0.13
N ARG A 172 5.22 10.56 1.09
CA ARG A 172 4.35 11.71 0.82
C ARG A 172 4.94 12.64 -0.22
N MET A 173 6.23 12.97 -0.12
CA MET A 173 6.87 13.89 -1.07
C MET A 173 7.17 13.21 -2.41
N LEU A 174 7.51 11.92 -2.43
CA LEU A 174 7.62 11.14 -3.67
C LEU A 174 6.29 11.13 -4.44
N THR A 175 5.17 10.90 -3.74
CA THR A 175 3.83 10.93 -4.35
C THR A 175 3.55 12.26 -5.03
N ARG A 176 3.84 13.39 -4.36
CA ARG A 176 3.62 14.74 -4.91
C ARG A 176 4.54 15.06 -6.08
N GLY A 177 5.83 14.69 -5.96
CA GLY A 177 6.80 14.89 -7.02
C GLY A 177 6.44 14.11 -8.28
N ALA A 178 6.16 12.81 -8.13
CA ALA A 178 5.74 11.97 -9.24
C ALA A 178 4.42 12.43 -9.88
N ALA A 179 3.43 12.82 -9.06
CA ALA A 179 2.18 13.39 -9.56
C ALA A 179 2.39 14.66 -10.40
N LEU A 180 3.31 15.52 -9.99
CA LEU A 180 3.65 16.73 -10.74
C LEU A 180 4.35 16.40 -12.06
N ASP A 181 5.34 15.49 -12.03
CA ASP A 181 6.12 15.11 -13.20
C ASP A 181 5.27 14.38 -14.24
N LEU A 182 4.25 13.62 -13.82
CA LEU A 182 3.39 12.79 -14.67
C LEU A 182 2.04 13.46 -15.03
N ALA A 183 1.77 14.67 -14.55
CA ALA A 183 0.45 15.32 -14.67
C ALA A 183 -0.07 15.44 -16.12
N GLU A 184 0.81 15.61 -17.11
CA GLU A 184 0.43 15.77 -18.52
C GLU A 184 0.35 14.44 -19.29
N THR A 185 0.70 13.31 -18.66
CA THR A 185 0.81 12.00 -19.32
C THR A 185 -0.44 11.13 -19.16
N GLY A 186 -1.41 11.54 -18.33
CA GLY A 186 -2.56 10.72 -17.99
C GLY A 186 -2.32 9.76 -16.82
N VAL A 187 -1.08 9.65 -16.32
CA VAL A 187 -0.77 8.83 -15.13
C VAL A 187 -1.02 9.63 -13.86
N ARG A 188 -1.84 9.08 -12.96
CA ARG A 188 -2.15 9.69 -11.66
C ARG A 188 -1.34 9.02 -10.55
N VAL A 189 -0.86 9.79 -9.58
CA VAL A 189 -0.11 9.26 -8.42
C VAL A 189 -0.72 9.84 -7.14
N ASN A 190 -1.26 8.96 -6.29
CA ASN A 190 -1.85 9.35 -5.00
C ASN A 190 -1.31 8.48 -3.86
N ALA A 191 -1.63 8.84 -2.64
CA ALA A 191 -1.30 8.03 -1.47
C ALA A 191 -2.50 7.91 -0.51
N VAL A 192 -2.60 6.76 0.15
CA VAL A 192 -3.40 6.60 1.37
C VAL A 192 -2.53 6.77 2.60
N ALA A 193 -3.08 7.35 3.65
CA ALA A 193 -2.43 7.49 4.95
C ALA A 193 -3.25 6.73 6.01
N PRO A 194 -3.02 5.41 6.17
CA PRO A 194 -3.66 4.65 7.22
C PRO A 194 -3.25 5.14 8.60
N GLY A 195 -4.19 5.07 9.54
CA GLY A 195 -3.94 5.24 10.96
C GLY A 195 -3.53 3.93 11.63
N GLN A 196 -4.08 3.67 12.80
CA GLN A 196 -3.87 2.44 13.54
C GLN A 196 -4.75 1.32 12.95
N ILE A 197 -4.15 0.46 12.15
CA ILE A 197 -4.84 -0.63 11.45
C ILE A 197 -4.40 -1.97 12.09
N ALA A 198 -5.38 -2.77 12.50
CA ALA A 198 -5.16 -4.09 13.06
C ALA A 198 -4.66 -5.05 11.96
N THR A 199 -3.37 -5.37 11.98
CA THR A 199 -2.68 -6.26 11.04
C THR A 199 -1.47 -6.89 11.72
N GLU A 200 -0.96 -7.99 11.19
CA GLU A 200 0.32 -8.59 11.60
C GLU A 200 1.54 -7.88 10.97
N PHE A 201 1.43 -6.58 10.70
CA PHE A 201 2.57 -5.74 10.31
C PHE A 201 3.63 -5.73 11.41
N LEU A 202 3.17 -5.59 12.67
CA LEU A 202 3.90 -5.97 13.86
C LEU A 202 3.26 -7.25 14.40
N GLU A 203 4.08 -8.21 14.82
CA GLU A 203 3.59 -9.48 15.39
C GLU A 203 2.70 -9.20 16.61
N GLY A 204 1.49 -9.77 16.62
CA GLY A 204 0.49 -9.59 17.68
C GLY A 204 -0.31 -8.27 17.60
N TRP A 205 0.01 -7.36 16.66
CA TRP A 205 -0.67 -6.07 16.60
C TRP A 205 -2.16 -6.19 16.23
N THR A 206 -2.58 -7.27 15.55
CA THR A 206 -3.99 -7.50 15.24
C THR A 206 -4.84 -7.55 16.51
N GLU A 207 -4.35 -8.20 17.56
CA GLU A 207 -5.04 -8.30 18.86
C GLU A 207 -4.83 -7.05 19.71
N GLU A 208 -3.61 -6.49 19.73
CA GLU A 208 -3.23 -5.36 20.57
C GLU A 208 -3.84 -4.03 20.10
N ALA A 209 -4.13 -3.86 18.81
CA ALA A 209 -4.59 -2.58 18.27
C ALA A 209 -5.88 -2.08 18.93
N GLN A 210 -6.88 -2.95 19.12
CA GLN A 210 -8.13 -2.56 19.78
C GLN A 210 -7.95 -2.37 21.28
N GLU A 211 -7.15 -3.23 21.94
CA GLU A 211 -6.83 -3.06 23.36
C GLU A 211 -6.13 -1.75 23.64
N SER A 212 -5.28 -1.29 22.70
CA SER A 212 -4.60 0.02 22.79
C SER A 212 -5.57 1.19 22.66
N VAL A 213 -6.65 1.07 21.88
CA VAL A 213 -7.74 2.07 21.84
C VAL A 213 -8.42 2.14 23.19
N ASP A 214 -8.80 1.00 23.75
CA ASP A 214 -9.60 0.90 24.99
C ASP A 214 -8.80 1.34 26.24
N SER A 215 -7.47 1.25 26.19
CA SER A 215 -6.56 1.58 27.30
C SER A 215 -5.86 2.93 27.19
N ASP A 216 -6.25 3.80 26.26
CA ASP A 216 -5.56 5.07 25.96
C ASP A 216 -4.08 4.84 25.59
N GLY A 217 -3.76 3.74 24.95
CA GLY A 217 -2.39 3.33 24.60
C GLY A 217 -1.76 4.14 23.47
N PHE A 218 -2.53 4.94 22.75
CA PHE A 218 -2.05 5.81 21.67
C PHE A 218 -1.69 7.20 22.13
N LEU A 219 -0.91 7.92 21.28
CA LEU A 219 -0.54 9.31 21.51
C LEU A 219 -1.78 10.22 21.73
N LYS A 220 -2.88 9.89 21.07
CA LYS A 220 -4.19 10.52 21.20
C LYS A 220 -5.29 9.56 20.76
N ASP A 221 -6.50 9.80 21.21
CA ASP A 221 -7.67 8.98 20.92
C ASP A 221 -7.97 8.90 19.43
N ILE A 222 -8.54 7.76 19.01
CA ILE A 222 -9.14 7.63 17.69
C ILE A 222 -10.62 8.06 17.81
N PRO A 223 -11.06 9.17 17.17
CA PRO A 223 -12.43 9.69 17.36
C PRO A 223 -13.54 8.68 17.04
N MET A 224 -13.30 7.74 16.10
CA MET A 224 -14.26 6.67 15.79
C MET A 224 -14.30 5.55 16.84
N GLY A 225 -13.44 5.58 17.89
CA GLY A 225 -13.47 4.66 19.03
C GLY A 225 -13.10 3.21 18.69
N ARG A 226 -12.43 2.97 17.56
CA ARG A 226 -11.94 1.64 17.18
C ARG A 226 -10.65 1.73 16.36
N ALA A 227 -9.86 0.69 16.40
CA ALA A 227 -8.82 0.48 15.40
C ALA A 227 -9.46 0.28 14.02
N GLY A 228 -8.74 0.66 12.97
CA GLY A 228 -9.11 0.33 11.60
C GLY A 228 -8.78 -1.13 11.27
N THR A 229 -9.30 -1.61 10.16
CA THR A 229 -9.02 -2.92 9.59
C THR A 229 -8.49 -2.76 8.16
N PRO A 230 -7.85 -3.77 7.55
CA PRO A 230 -7.52 -3.77 6.14
C PRO A 230 -8.72 -3.46 5.23
N ALA A 231 -9.92 -3.91 5.61
CA ALA A 231 -11.17 -3.65 4.88
C ALA A 231 -11.62 -2.17 4.92
N ASP A 232 -11.14 -1.37 5.89
CA ASP A 232 -11.37 0.07 5.89
C ASP A 232 -10.45 0.80 4.89
N VAL A 233 -9.29 0.23 4.54
CA VAL A 233 -8.28 0.86 3.68
C VAL A 233 -8.41 0.45 2.21
N ALA A 234 -8.61 -0.84 1.95
CA ALA A 234 -8.64 -1.39 0.60
C ALA A 234 -9.64 -0.68 -0.35
N PRO A 235 -10.90 -0.38 0.03
CA PRO A 235 -11.82 0.34 -0.84
C PRO A 235 -11.37 1.76 -1.18
N VAL A 236 -10.59 2.40 -0.31
CA VAL A 236 -10.05 3.75 -0.55
C VAL A 236 -8.91 3.69 -1.58
N ILE A 237 -8.11 2.63 -1.56
CA ILE A 237 -7.09 2.38 -2.60
C ILE A 237 -7.78 2.13 -3.94
N CYS A 238 -8.83 1.28 -4.00
CA CYS A 238 -9.61 1.06 -5.21
C CYS A 238 -10.25 2.37 -5.72
N TYR A 239 -10.79 3.21 -4.83
CA TYR A 239 -11.31 4.53 -5.22
C TYR A 239 -10.23 5.39 -5.89
N LEU A 240 -9.05 5.52 -5.29
CA LEU A 240 -7.97 6.33 -5.84
C LEU A 240 -7.45 5.77 -7.18
N ALA A 241 -7.52 4.45 -7.37
CA ALA A 241 -7.16 3.81 -8.63
C ALA A 241 -8.22 4.02 -9.72
N SER A 242 -9.50 4.08 -9.36
CA SER A 242 -10.62 4.13 -10.30
C SER A 242 -10.79 5.48 -11.02
N ASP A 243 -11.60 5.49 -12.08
CA ASP A 243 -12.03 6.69 -12.82
C ASP A 243 -12.79 7.71 -11.94
N ALA A 244 -13.40 7.25 -10.84
CA ALA A 244 -14.04 8.15 -9.88
C ALA A 244 -13.07 9.16 -9.24
N ALA A 245 -11.76 8.85 -9.22
CA ALA A 245 -10.69 9.73 -8.80
C ALA A 245 -9.94 10.40 -9.97
N GLY A 246 -10.52 10.45 -11.17
CA GLY A 246 -9.87 10.91 -12.41
C GLY A 246 -9.34 12.35 -12.38
N TYR A 247 -9.78 13.20 -11.44
CA TYR A 247 -9.27 14.56 -11.24
C TYR A 247 -8.49 14.71 -9.92
N THR A 248 -8.00 13.57 -9.37
CA THR A 248 -7.24 13.53 -8.11
C THR A 248 -5.84 12.99 -8.39
N THR A 249 -4.81 13.82 -8.17
CA THR A 249 -3.40 13.43 -8.24
C THR A 249 -2.58 14.23 -7.22
N GLY A 250 -1.54 13.63 -6.63
CA GLY A 250 -0.70 14.23 -5.59
C GLY A 250 -1.35 14.29 -4.19
N GLU A 251 -2.50 13.64 -3.99
CA GLU A 251 -3.24 13.66 -2.74
C GLU A 251 -2.70 12.64 -1.75
N LEU A 252 -2.80 12.97 -0.45
CA LEU A 252 -2.59 12.09 0.69
C LEU A 252 -3.90 11.92 1.44
N LEU A 253 -4.63 10.85 1.15
CA LEU A 253 -5.96 10.60 1.73
C LEU A 253 -5.86 9.80 3.03
N HIS A 254 -6.25 10.43 4.15
CA HIS A 254 -6.22 9.81 5.47
C HIS A 254 -7.34 8.77 5.65
N VAL A 255 -6.98 7.60 6.19
CA VAL A 255 -7.89 6.50 6.55
C VAL A 255 -7.56 6.10 7.99
N ASP A 256 -7.96 6.90 8.97
CA ASP A 256 -7.42 6.89 10.32
C ASP A 256 -8.46 7.07 11.44
N GLY A 257 -9.75 6.94 11.12
CA GLY A 257 -10.82 7.11 12.10
C GLY A 257 -10.92 8.52 12.70
N GLY A 258 -10.36 9.53 12.01
CA GLY A 258 -10.35 10.93 12.45
C GLY A 258 -9.14 11.27 13.35
N TRP A 259 -8.18 10.39 13.50
CA TRP A 259 -7.01 10.62 14.35
C TRP A 259 -6.25 11.91 14.00
N HIS A 260 -6.15 12.26 12.72
CA HIS A 260 -5.38 13.43 12.27
C HIS A 260 -6.07 14.78 12.55
N VAL A 261 -7.37 14.81 12.88
CA VAL A 261 -8.14 16.06 13.06
C VAL A 261 -8.25 16.54 14.51
N CYS A 262 -7.77 15.76 15.47
CA CYS A 262 -7.74 16.15 16.88
C CYS A 262 -6.33 16.53 17.37
#